data_7471de30e6d1c145cd27853f5c5e20f4
#
_entry.id   7471de30e6d1c145cd27853f5c5e20f4
#
_cell.length_a   1.000
_cell.length_b   1.000
_cell.length_c   1.000
_cell.angle_alpha   90.00
_cell.angle_beta   90.00
_cell.angle_gamma   90.00
#
_symmetry.space_group_name_H-M   'P 1'
#
loop_
_entity.id
_entity.type
_entity.pdbx_description
1 polymer ?
#
loop_
_entity_poly.entity_id
_entity_poly.type
_entity_poly.pdbx_seq_one_letter_code
_entity_poly.pdbx_strand_id
1 'polypeptide(L)'
;MKKSTVTFGLSLILIALIIPATVFAGDEISCTRGGMNRAIAKYIDAQTKGDISNLPFAVMVGYKENMKAADIKAGILNTPMKIDHHASILDTSSCQTFTEIIVTDKEKPYVMGTRMRINHDKIAEIETLWTTTGYWLFNADAYLKYATSEDWGPMAVEKRSSRGTLVAAANAYLDAFLEGKLDLVPWGFPCERVEGGAYTGKGSPDDSCEVGVPSGVNITNRRFIVDEVTGSVHVFCNFGPDTPDGGMGSADSHLFRVENGRLRYVHTLTHMLMSDFKGNKDNVPKQ
;
A
#
# COMPACT_ATOMS: atom_id res chain seq x y z
N MET A 1 -30.66 -13.94 -89.72
CA MET A 1 -30.47 -14.71 -88.46
C MET A 1 -29.31 -14.06 -87.74
N LYS A 2 -29.58 -13.27 -86.67
CA LYS A 2 -28.54 -12.68 -85.77
C LYS A 2 -28.38 -13.56 -84.58
N LYS A 3 -27.17 -14.09 -84.38
CA LYS A 3 -26.80 -14.82 -83.17
C LYS A 3 -26.40 -13.80 -82.05
N SER A 4 -27.14 -13.83 -80.93
CA SER A 4 -26.82 -13.02 -79.75
C SER A 4 -25.95 -13.86 -78.82
N THR A 5 -24.75 -13.37 -78.52
CA THR A 5 -23.83 -14.01 -77.60
C THR A 5 -24.04 -13.36 -76.23
N VAL A 6 -24.47 -14.15 -75.23
CA VAL A 6 -24.61 -13.71 -73.83
C VAL A 6 -23.33 -14.05 -73.10
N THR A 7 -22.61 -13.03 -72.62
CA THR A 7 -21.39 -13.18 -71.80
C THR A 7 -21.81 -13.15 -70.32
N PHE A 8 -21.61 -14.26 -69.62
CA PHE A 8 -21.78 -14.35 -68.17
C PHE A 8 -20.50 -13.81 -67.49
N GLY A 9 -20.62 -12.69 -66.84
CA GLY A 9 -19.56 -12.18 -65.97
C GLY A 9 -19.61 -12.82 -64.58
N LEU A 10 -18.57 -13.56 -64.21
CA LEU A 10 -18.42 -14.15 -62.89
C LEU A 10 -17.79 -13.14 -61.95
N SER A 11 -18.61 -12.48 -61.10
CA SER A 11 -18.12 -11.58 -60.03
C SER A 11 -17.62 -12.41 -58.86
N LEU A 12 -16.32 -12.45 -58.67
CA LEU A 12 -15.69 -12.98 -57.44
C LEU A 12 -15.88 -11.98 -56.32
N ILE A 13 -16.75 -12.33 -55.36
CA ILE A 13 -16.88 -11.57 -54.11
C ILE A 13 -15.78 -12.07 -53.16
N LEU A 14 -14.76 -11.26 -52.93
CA LEU A 14 -13.72 -11.47 -51.94
C LEU A 14 -14.30 -11.14 -50.54
N ILE A 15 -14.71 -12.16 -49.79
CA ILE A 15 -15.10 -12.00 -48.37
C ILE A 15 -13.81 -11.91 -47.56
N ALA A 16 -13.42 -10.68 -47.15
CA ALA A 16 -12.38 -10.46 -46.19
C ALA A 16 -12.87 -10.95 -44.80
N LEU A 17 -12.37 -12.07 -44.34
CA LEU A 17 -12.54 -12.51 -42.96
C LEU A 17 -11.79 -11.51 -42.06
N ILE A 18 -12.54 -10.61 -41.41
CA ILE A 18 -12.03 -9.81 -40.29
C ILE A 18 -11.97 -10.76 -39.10
N ILE A 19 -10.81 -11.35 -38.83
CA ILE A 19 -10.54 -12.07 -37.59
C ILE A 19 -10.38 -10.98 -36.53
N PRO A 20 -11.27 -10.91 -35.49
CA PRO A 20 -11.05 -9.99 -34.41
C PRO A 20 -9.70 -10.39 -33.75
N ALA A 21 -8.74 -9.48 -33.76
CA ALA A 21 -7.53 -9.64 -32.94
C ALA A 21 -8.00 -9.65 -31.49
N THR A 22 -8.06 -10.84 -30.90
CA THR A 22 -8.16 -11.01 -29.47
C THR A 22 -6.87 -10.40 -28.91
N VAL A 23 -6.95 -9.16 -28.44
CA VAL A 23 -5.93 -8.56 -27.61
C VAL A 23 -5.88 -9.41 -26.34
N PHE A 24 -5.01 -10.40 -26.32
CA PHE A 24 -4.60 -11.01 -25.06
C PHE A 24 -4.04 -9.85 -24.23
N ALA A 25 -4.73 -9.51 -23.15
CA ALA A 25 -4.17 -8.64 -22.12
C ALA A 25 -2.88 -9.32 -21.65
N GLY A 26 -1.74 -8.85 -22.15
CA GLY A 26 -0.44 -9.48 -21.93
C GLY A 26 -0.15 -9.58 -20.44
N ASP A 27 0.64 -10.55 -20.06
CA ASP A 27 1.13 -10.82 -18.68
C ASP A 27 2.08 -9.72 -18.15
N GLU A 28 2.22 -8.62 -18.90
CA GLU A 28 3.16 -7.55 -18.63
C GLU A 28 2.66 -6.61 -17.53
N ILE A 29 3.57 -6.27 -16.64
CA ILE A 29 3.35 -5.19 -15.66
C ILE A 29 3.48 -3.84 -16.36
N SER A 30 2.76 -2.83 -15.88
CA SER A 30 2.78 -1.48 -16.46
C SER A 30 2.18 -0.46 -15.47
N CYS A 31 2.26 0.84 -15.78
CA CYS A 31 1.67 1.91 -14.98
C CYS A 31 0.13 1.99 -15.04
N THR A 32 -0.54 1.09 -15.75
CA THR A 32 -2.00 1.00 -15.71
C THR A 32 -2.46 0.26 -14.45
N ARG A 33 -3.67 0.50 -13.97
CA ARG A 33 -4.22 -0.26 -12.82
C ARG A 33 -4.15 -1.79 -13.07
N GLY A 34 -4.47 -2.25 -14.28
CA GLY A 34 -4.36 -3.66 -14.64
C GLY A 34 -2.91 -4.19 -14.58
N GLY A 35 -1.95 -3.43 -15.11
CA GLY A 35 -0.53 -3.77 -15.04
C GLY A 35 0.03 -3.78 -13.63
N MET A 36 -0.38 -2.82 -12.79
CA MET A 36 -0.01 -2.75 -11.38
C MET A 36 -0.60 -3.91 -10.58
N ASN A 37 -1.86 -4.28 -10.83
CA ASN A 37 -2.46 -5.45 -10.19
C ASN A 37 -1.70 -6.75 -10.54
N ARG A 38 -1.20 -6.88 -11.77
CA ARG A 38 -0.33 -8.00 -12.14
C ARG A 38 1.00 -7.99 -11.39
N ALA A 39 1.59 -6.80 -11.21
CA ALA A 39 2.81 -6.68 -10.40
C ALA A 39 2.57 -7.10 -8.95
N ILE A 40 1.45 -6.69 -8.36
CA ILE A 40 1.04 -7.09 -7.00
C ILE A 40 0.83 -8.60 -6.94
N ALA A 41 0.10 -9.19 -7.88
CA ALA A 41 -0.13 -10.64 -7.91
C ALA A 41 1.18 -11.45 -7.98
N LYS A 42 2.14 -11.00 -8.80
CA LYS A 42 3.49 -11.60 -8.87
C LYS A 42 4.24 -11.45 -7.55
N TYR A 43 4.15 -10.28 -6.91
CA TYR A 43 4.76 -10.04 -5.60
C TYR A 43 4.16 -10.93 -4.50
N ILE A 44 2.84 -11.05 -4.42
CA ILE A 44 2.15 -11.90 -3.45
C ILE A 44 2.54 -13.38 -3.65
N ASP A 45 2.60 -13.85 -4.90
CA ASP A 45 3.04 -15.21 -5.22
C ASP A 45 4.49 -15.45 -4.79
N ALA A 46 5.39 -14.50 -5.11
CA ALA A 46 6.80 -14.56 -4.72
C ALA A 46 6.96 -14.58 -3.19
N GLN A 47 6.26 -13.70 -2.46
CA GLN A 47 6.34 -13.63 -0.99
C GLN A 47 5.74 -14.89 -0.34
N THR A 48 4.67 -15.45 -0.91
CA THR A 48 4.08 -16.70 -0.41
C THR A 48 5.05 -17.86 -0.52
N LYS A 49 5.82 -17.92 -1.62
CA LYS A 49 6.81 -18.97 -1.89
C LYS A 49 8.18 -18.69 -1.25
N GLY A 50 8.48 -17.47 -0.88
CA GLY A 50 9.83 -17.02 -0.55
C GLY A 50 10.78 -17.12 -1.75
N ASP A 51 10.26 -16.92 -2.96
CA ASP A 51 11.01 -17.05 -4.21
C ASP A 51 10.76 -15.86 -5.13
N ILE A 52 11.78 -15.02 -5.27
CA ILE A 52 11.76 -13.80 -6.06
C ILE A 52 12.20 -14.00 -7.52
N SER A 53 12.54 -15.22 -7.94
CA SER A 53 13.13 -15.52 -9.26
C SER A 53 12.22 -15.13 -10.44
N ASN A 54 10.91 -15.15 -10.24
CA ASN A 54 9.89 -14.82 -11.24
C ASN A 54 9.43 -13.36 -11.20
N LEU A 55 9.99 -12.53 -10.30
CA LEU A 55 9.68 -11.11 -10.29
C LEU A 55 10.38 -10.40 -11.45
N PRO A 56 9.67 -9.58 -12.23
CA PRO A 56 10.24 -8.90 -13.39
C PRO A 56 11.07 -7.69 -12.95
N PHE A 57 12.19 -7.92 -12.27
CA PHE A 57 13.09 -6.88 -11.83
C PHE A 57 13.82 -6.20 -12.99
N ALA A 58 14.08 -4.90 -12.83
CA ALA A 58 15.06 -4.19 -13.64
C ALA A 58 16.47 -4.77 -13.42
N VAL A 59 17.38 -4.55 -14.37
CA VAL A 59 18.79 -5.00 -14.26
C VAL A 59 19.44 -4.51 -12.97
N MET A 60 19.12 -3.28 -12.58
CA MET A 60 19.47 -2.73 -11.26
C MET A 60 18.18 -2.40 -10.53
N VAL A 61 17.83 -3.22 -9.55
CA VAL A 61 16.70 -2.99 -8.67
C VAL A 61 17.17 -2.37 -7.35
N GLY A 62 16.54 -1.27 -6.96
CA GLY A 62 16.74 -0.71 -5.62
C GLY A 62 15.95 -1.49 -4.58
N TYR A 63 16.62 -2.05 -3.57
CA TYR A 63 15.97 -2.77 -2.49
C TYR A 63 16.26 -2.14 -1.12
N LYS A 64 15.19 -2.00 -0.32
CA LYS A 64 15.28 -1.53 1.06
C LYS A 64 14.40 -2.38 1.98
N GLU A 65 14.91 -2.63 3.18
CA GLU A 65 14.12 -3.12 4.32
C GLU A 65 14.18 -2.12 5.46
N ASN A 66 13.01 -1.81 6.03
CA ASN A 66 12.91 -0.88 7.15
C ASN A 66 13.72 0.40 6.89
N MET A 67 13.58 0.93 5.66
CA MET A 67 14.23 2.14 5.11
C MET A 67 15.75 2.09 4.95
N LYS A 68 16.38 0.96 5.20
CA LYS A 68 17.80 0.75 4.99
C LYS A 68 18.05 -0.06 3.73
N ALA A 69 19.10 0.27 2.98
CA ALA A 69 19.53 -0.55 1.85
C ALA A 69 19.83 -1.99 2.33
N ALA A 70 19.36 -2.98 1.60
CA ALA A 70 19.48 -4.38 1.95
C ALA A 70 19.85 -5.22 0.72
N ASP A 71 20.33 -6.45 0.95
CA ASP A 71 20.54 -7.41 -0.12
C ASP A 71 19.22 -8.12 -0.45
N ILE A 72 18.71 -7.93 -1.65
CA ILE A 72 17.46 -8.52 -2.10
C ILE A 72 17.48 -10.06 -2.06
N LYS A 73 18.66 -10.68 -2.14
CA LYS A 73 18.82 -12.14 -2.09
C LYS A 73 18.80 -12.72 -0.67
N ALA A 74 18.97 -11.86 0.33
CA ALA A 74 19.01 -12.25 1.74
C ALA A 74 17.86 -11.66 2.56
N GLY A 75 17.01 -10.82 1.95
CA GLY A 75 15.97 -10.07 2.63
C GLY A 75 14.68 -10.87 2.89
N ILE A 76 13.74 -10.19 3.54
CA ILE A 76 12.43 -10.75 3.96
C ILE A 76 11.62 -11.33 2.79
N LEU A 77 11.84 -10.83 1.56
CA LEU A 77 11.20 -11.35 0.35
C LEU A 77 11.49 -12.82 0.07
N ASN A 78 12.58 -13.37 0.62
CA ASN A 78 12.96 -14.78 0.47
C ASN A 78 12.46 -15.65 1.63
N THR A 79 11.65 -15.09 2.53
CA THR A 79 10.99 -15.83 3.60
C THR A 79 9.61 -16.27 3.13
N PRO A 80 9.33 -17.58 2.99
CA PRO A 80 8.00 -18.01 2.60
C PRO A 80 6.99 -17.70 3.70
N MET A 81 5.81 -17.19 3.29
CA MET A 81 4.77 -16.74 4.22
C MET A 81 3.41 -17.26 3.81
N LYS A 82 2.66 -17.81 4.76
CA LYS A 82 1.23 -18.06 4.59
C LYS A 82 0.49 -16.74 4.82
N ILE A 83 0.21 -16.03 3.72
CA ILE A 83 -0.49 -14.74 3.78
C ILE A 83 -1.96 -14.97 4.08
N ASP A 84 -2.44 -14.41 5.20
CA ASP A 84 -3.85 -14.51 5.61
C ASP A 84 -4.70 -13.38 5.02
N HIS A 85 -4.12 -12.19 4.83
CA HIS A 85 -4.78 -11.05 4.21
C HIS A 85 -3.77 -10.15 3.50
N HIS A 86 -4.22 -9.48 2.44
CA HIS A 86 -3.50 -8.37 1.85
C HIS A 86 -4.46 -7.33 1.26
N ALA A 87 -4.06 -6.07 1.33
CA ALA A 87 -4.74 -4.94 0.68
C ALA A 87 -3.71 -4.10 -0.09
N SER A 88 -4.13 -3.51 -1.22
CA SER A 88 -3.20 -2.75 -2.06
C SER A 88 -3.82 -1.47 -2.59
N ILE A 89 -2.98 -0.44 -2.72
CA ILE A 89 -3.30 0.81 -3.40
C ILE A 89 -2.37 1.03 -4.59
N LEU A 90 -2.85 1.76 -5.60
CA LEU A 90 -2.21 1.89 -6.91
C LEU A 90 -2.12 3.35 -7.33
N ASP A 91 -0.93 3.90 -7.30
CA ASP A 91 -0.63 5.26 -7.76
C ASP A 91 -0.21 5.24 -9.23
N THR A 92 -1.17 5.36 -10.14
CA THR A 92 -0.90 5.35 -11.58
C THR A 92 -0.17 6.59 -12.06
N SER A 93 -0.17 7.68 -11.28
CA SER A 93 0.52 8.92 -11.64
C SER A 93 2.03 8.84 -11.38
N SER A 94 2.44 8.10 -10.35
CA SER A 94 3.85 7.92 -9.98
C SER A 94 4.37 6.51 -10.27
N CYS A 95 3.57 5.63 -10.89
CA CYS A 95 3.89 4.23 -11.16
C CYS A 95 4.30 3.46 -9.90
N GLN A 96 3.59 3.64 -8.80
CA GLN A 96 3.90 3.00 -7.53
C GLN A 96 2.71 2.21 -7.00
N THR A 97 3.00 1.09 -6.34
CA THR A 97 2.03 0.33 -5.55
C THR A 97 2.45 0.32 -4.09
N PHE A 98 1.49 0.24 -3.20
CA PHE A 98 1.73 -0.18 -1.83
C PHE A 98 0.83 -1.37 -1.53
N THR A 99 1.37 -2.38 -0.86
CA THR A 99 0.65 -3.58 -0.46
C THR A 99 0.92 -3.85 1.01
N GLU A 100 -0.13 -3.87 1.81
CA GLU A 100 -0.10 -4.35 3.18
C GLU A 100 -0.34 -5.86 3.19
N ILE A 101 0.44 -6.61 3.98
CA ILE A 101 0.33 -8.05 4.16
C ILE A 101 0.22 -8.36 5.64
N ILE A 102 -0.67 -9.29 5.99
CA ILE A 102 -0.86 -9.79 7.35
C ILE A 102 -0.67 -11.29 7.35
N VAL A 103 0.18 -11.77 8.26
CA VAL A 103 0.52 -13.18 8.50
C VAL A 103 0.34 -13.46 9.98
N THR A 104 -0.61 -14.33 10.32
CA THR A 104 -0.94 -14.69 11.72
C THR A 104 -0.32 -16.01 12.15
N ASP A 105 0.67 -16.52 11.40
CA ASP A 105 1.40 -17.73 11.78
C ASP A 105 1.99 -17.59 13.19
N LYS A 106 1.73 -18.59 14.07
CA LYS A 106 2.10 -18.51 15.48
C LYS A 106 3.61 -18.47 15.73
N GLU A 107 4.40 -19.06 14.83
CA GLU A 107 5.85 -19.10 14.95
C GLU A 107 6.51 -17.89 14.29
N LYS A 108 5.92 -17.41 13.19
CA LYS A 108 6.48 -16.33 12.35
C LYS A 108 5.39 -15.35 11.91
N PRO A 109 4.73 -14.66 12.86
CA PRO A 109 3.74 -13.65 12.50
C PRO A 109 4.41 -12.38 11.96
N TYR A 110 3.78 -11.76 10.95
CA TYR A 110 4.23 -10.51 10.37
C TYR A 110 3.05 -9.59 10.04
N VAL A 111 3.27 -8.30 10.20
CA VAL A 111 2.50 -7.26 9.49
C VAL A 111 3.51 -6.42 8.75
N MET A 112 3.30 -6.26 7.45
CA MET A 112 4.29 -5.62 6.59
C MET A 112 3.64 -4.77 5.50
N GLY A 113 4.32 -3.70 5.13
CA GLY A 113 3.96 -2.84 4.01
C GLY A 113 5.05 -2.84 2.96
N THR A 114 4.72 -3.13 1.71
CA THR A 114 5.68 -3.16 0.61
C THR A 114 5.30 -2.18 -0.49
N ARG A 115 6.21 -1.27 -0.80
CA ARG A 115 6.14 -0.36 -1.93
C ARG A 115 6.93 -0.95 -3.11
N MET A 116 6.32 -0.92 -4.29
CA MET A 116 7.05 -1.16 -5.55
C MET A 116 6.95 0.06 -6.44
N ARG A 117 8.04 0.41 -7.14
CA ARG A 117 8.04 1.37 -8.23
C ARG A 117 8.28 0.65 -9.54
N ILE A 118 7.36 0.82 -10.47
CA ILE A 118 7.40 0.23 -11.80
C ILE A 118 8.00 1.25 -12.75
N ASN A 119 8.95 0.81 -13.57
CA ASN A 119 9.51 1.58 -14.67
C ASN A 119 9.38 0.75 -15.94
N HIS A 120 8.56 1.23 -16.90
CA HIS A 120 8.11 0.48 -18.07
C HIS A 120 7.42 -0.82 -17.64
N ASP A 121 8.03 -1.97 -17.89
CA ASP A 121 7.54 -3.32 -17.62
C ASP A 121 8.34 -4.03 -16.49
N LYS A 122 9.12 -3.27 -15.71
CA LYS A 122 10.03 -3.80 -14.68
C LYS A 122 9.81 -3.16 -13.32
N ILE A 123 10.04 -3.93 -12.27
CA ILE A 123 10.14 -3.42 -10.90
C ILE A 123 11.52 -2.82 -10.74
N ALA A 124 11.59 -1.49 -10.65
CA ALA A 124 12.84 -0.74 -10.50
C ALA A 124 13.22 -0.50 -9.03
N GLU A 125 12.23 -0.46 -8.15
CA GLU A 125 12.45 -0.34 -6.70
C GLU A 125 11.44 -1.22 -5.97
N ILE A 126 11.88 -1.83 -4.89
CA ILE A 126 11.03 -2.50 -3.92
C ILE A 126 11.54 -2.16 -2.51
N GLU A 127 10.62 -1.78 -1.64
CA GLU A 127 10.91 -1.38 -0.28
C GLU A 127 9.86 -1.95 0.65
N THR A 128 10.30 -2.69 1.66
CA THR A 128 9.45 -3.35 2.63
C THR A 128 9.75 -2.85 4.03
N LEU A 129 8.70 -2.44 4.74
CA LEU A 129 8.72 -2.28 6.20
C LEU A 129 7.96 -3.46 6.80
N TRP A 130 8.55 -4.12 7.78
CA TRP A 130 7.93 -5.25 8.44
C TRP A 130 8.06 -5.16 9.97
N THR A 131 7.06 -5.68 10.66
CA THR A 131 7.01 -5.83 12.11
C THR A 131 6.63 -7.26 12.47
N THR A 132 7.07 -7.72 13.63
CA THR A 132 6.81 -9.05 14.17
C THR A 132 6.74 -8.99 15.69
N THR A 133 6.62 -10.14 16.36
CA THR A 133 6.56 -10.24 17.82
C THR A 133 7.69 -9.45 18.49
N GLY A 134 7.34 -8.63 19.47
CA GLY A 134 8.27 -7.76 20.22
C GLY A 134 8.43 -6.35 19.64
N TYR A 135 7.89 -6.07 18.47
CA TYR A 135 7.83 -4.72 17.91
C TYR A 135 6.67 -3.91 18.49
N TRP A 136 6.67 -2.61 18.21
CA TRP A 136 5.71 -1.64 18.73
C TRP A 136 4.26 -2.08 18.52
N LEU A 137 3.54 -2.29 19.62
CA LEU A 137 2.13 -2.70 19.67
C LEU A 137 1.77 -3.89 18.76
N PHE A 138 2.74 -4.74 18.42
CA PHE A 138 2.52 -5.81 17.45
C PHE A 138 1.52 -6.86 17.95
N ASN A 139 0.46 -7.07 17.18
CA ASN A 139 -0.51 -8.13 17.34
C ASN A 139 -1.17 -8.42 15.98
N ALA A 140 -0.66 -9.43 15.26
CA ALA A 140 -1.13 -9.76 13.92
C ALA A 140 -2.59 -10.23 13.88
N ASP A 141 -3.06 -10.99 14.89
CA ASP A 141 -4.45 -11.46 14.95
C ASP A 141 -5.43 -10.29 15.11
N ALA A 142 -5.10 -9.35 16.00
CA ALA A 142 -5.91 -8.14 16.18
C ALA A 142 -5.88 -7.27 14.92
N TYR A 143 -4.71 -7.09 14.32
CA TYR A 143 -4.56 -6.34 13.06
C TYR A 143 -5.43 -6.94 11.95
N LEU A 144 -5.36 -8.26 11.76
CA LEU A 144 -6.18 -8.99 10.78
C LEU A 144 -7.67 -8.75 11.00
N LYS A 145 -8.13 -8.89 12.24
CA LYS A 145 -9.54 -8.69 12.62
C LYS A 145 -10.05 -7.33 12.17
N TYR A 146 -9.29 -6.26 12.42
CA TYR A 146 -9.72 -4.90 12.11
C TYR A 146 -9.55 -4.58 10.61
N ALA A 147 -8.41 -4.89 10.01
CA ALA A 147 -8.17 -4.67 8.59
C ALA A 147 -9.21 -5.35 7.68
N THR A 148 -9.71 -6.54 8.07
CA THR A 148 -10.76 -7.25 7.31
C THR A 148 -12.18 -6.72 7.55
N SER A 149 -12.39 -5.90 8.58
CA SER A 149 -13.70 -5.26 8.85
C SER A 149 -13.88 -3.91 8.15
N GLU A 150 -12.82 -3.36 7.59
CA GLU A 150 -12.78 -2.03 6.98
C GLU A 150 -12.99 -2.10 5.45
N ASP A 151 -13.59 -1.06 4.88
CA ASP A 151 -13.77 -0.94 3.43
C ASP A 151 -12.64 -0.10 2.79
N TRP A 152 -11.70 -0.77 2.15
CA TRP A 152 -10.62 -0.18 1.37
C TRP A 152 -10.90 -0.23 -0.15
N GLY A 153 -12.12 -0.58 -0.55
CA GLY A 153 -12.54 -0.72 -1.94
C GLY A 153 -12.61 0.60 -2.73
N PRO A 154 -12.88 0.51 -4.04
CA PRO A 154 -13.04 1.69 -4.90
C PRO A 154 -14.22 2.55 -4.47
N MET A 155 -14.01 3.86 -4.47
CA MET A 155 -15.07 4.85 -4.21
C MET A 155 -15.84 5.20 -5.50
N ALA A 156 -17.12 5.54 -5.35
CA ALA A 156 -17.90 6.16 -6.41
C ALA A 156 -17.20 7.47 -6.88
N VAL A 157 -17.24 7.74 -8.18
CA VAL A 157 -16.43 8.81 -8.79
C VAL A 157 -16.68 10.18 -8.12
N GLU A 158 -17.92 10.47 -7.79
CA GLU A 158 -18.37 11.72 -7.17
C GLU A 158 -17.93 11.89 -5.71
N LYS A 159 -17.46 10.79 -5.07
CA LYS A 159 -16.96 10.80 -3.68
C LYS A 159 -15.44 10.83 -3.60
N ARG A 160 -14.75 10.74 -4.73
CA ARG A 160 -13.28 10.72 -4.76
C ARG A 160 -12.71 12.09 -4.46
N SER A 161 -11.71 12.11 -3.61
CA SER A 161 -10.91 13.31 -3.35
C SER A 161 -9.75 13.40 -4.35
N SER A 162 -9.34 14.63 -4.68
CA SER A 162 -8.16 14.84 -5.51
C SER A 162 -6.89 14.39 -4.79
N ARG A 163 -5.84 14.08 -5.54
CA ARG A 163 -4.49 13.78 -5.01
C ARG A 163 -4.03 14.85 -3.99
N GLY A 164 -4.24 16.12 -4.31
CA GLY A 164 -3.86 17.21 -3.42
C GLY A 164 -4.59 17.17 -2.08
N THR A 165 -5.89 16.89 -2.10
CA THR A 165 -6.71 16.74 -0.88
C THR A 165 -6.25 15.54 -0.03
N LEU A 166 -5.96 14.39 -0.67
CA LEU A 166 -5.49 13.19 0.02
C LEU A 166 -4.14 13.42 0.71
N VAL A 167 -3.17 14.01 -0.01
CA VAL A 167 -1.85 14.35 0.54
C VAL A 167 -1.96 15.39 1.66
N ALA A 168 -2.83 16.41 1.51
CA ALA A 168 -3.03 17.41 2.55
C ALA A 168 -3.60 16.79 3.84
N ALA A 169 -4.57 15.88 3.74
CA ALA A 169 -5.12 15.19 4.90
C ALA A 169 -4.07 14.35 5.64
N ALA A 170 -3.25 13.59 4.89
CA ALA A 170 -2.16 12.82 5.47
C ALA A 170 -1.10 13.72 6.13
N ASN A 171 -0.71 14.82 5.48
CA ASN A 171 0.24 15.77 6.07
C ASN A 171 -0.30 16.40 7.34
N ALA A 172 -1.55 16.84 7.37
CA ALA A 172 -2.16 17.44 8.57
C ALA A 172 -2.11 16.45 9.77
N TYR A 173 -2.37 15.16 9.52
CA TYR A 173 -2.23 14.13 10.55
C TYR A 173 -0.78 13.97 11.02
N LEU A 174 0.19 13.89 10.09
CA LEU A 174 1.60 13.71 10.42
C LEU A 174 2.23 14.97 11.07
N ASP A 175 1.77 16.17 10.71
CA ASP A 175 2.22 17.43 11.30
C ASP A 175 1.73 17.58 12.75
N ALA A 176 0.57 17.01 13.09
CA ALA A 176 0.03 17.02 14.43
C ALA A 176 0.96 16.33 15.46
N PHE A 177 1.79 15.39 15.04
CA PHE A 177 2.80 14.74 15.91
C PHE A 177 3.89 15.73 16.39
N LEU A 178 4.24 16.73 15.59
CA LEU A 178 5.20 17.74 16.00
C LEU A 178 4.53 18.91 16.72
N GLU A 179 3.48 19.42 16.11
CA GLU A 179 2.90 20.72 16.51
C GLU A 179 1.80 20.59 17.56
N GLY A 180 1.26 19.37 17.77
CA GLY A 180 0.11 19.16 18.66
C GLY A 180 -1.19 19.83 18.17
N LYS A 181 -1.24 20.25 16.89
CA LYS A 181 -2.39 20.95 16.30
C LYS A 181 -3.43 19.96 15.77
N LEU A 182 -4.07 19.23 16.67
CA LEU A 182 -5.06 18.22 16.33
C LEU A 182 -6.33 18.79 15.68
N ASP A 183 -6.64 20.07 15.94
CA ASP A 183 -7.76 20.80 15.35
C ASP A 183 -7.61 21.07 13.84
N LEU A 184 -6.39 21.02 13.31
CA LEU A 184 -6.13 21.18 11.88
C LEU A 184 -6.27 19.86 11.10
N VAL A 185 -6.34 18.72 11.76
CA VAL A 185 -6.50 17.42 11.11
C VAL A 185 -7.95 17.25 10.66
N PRO A 186 -8.20 16.86 9.40
CA PRO A 186 -9.56 16.67 8.91
C PRO A 186 -10.14 15.34 9.40
N TRP A 187 -10.45 15.24 10.69
CA TRP A 187 -11.06 14.05 11.28
C TRP A 187 -12.42 13.74 10.66
N GLY A 188 -12.63 12.48 10.28
CA GLY A 188 -13.95 11.91 10.01
C GLY A 188 -14.57 11.35 11.30
N PHE A 189 -15.86 11.09 11.26
CA PHE A 189 -16.58 10.40 12.33
C PHE A 189 -17.53 9.37 11.71
N PRO A 190 -17.36 8.08 12.02
CA PRO A 190 -16.27 7.51 12.81
C PRO A 190 -14.92 7.57 12.08
N CYS A 191 -13.83 7.68 12.83
CA CYS A 191 -12.46 7.45 12.37
C CYS A 191 -11.81 6.40 13.27
N GLU A 192 -11.23 5.37 12.66
CA GLU A 192 -10.68 4.22 13.35
C GLU A 192 -9.21 4.03 13.00
N ARG A 193 -8.36 3.77 14.00
CA ARG A 193 -6.93 3.56 13.80
C ARG A 193 -6.49 2.21 14.33
N VAL A 194 -5.73 1.48 13.51
CA VAL A 194 -4.99 0.28 13.89
C VAL A 194 -3.52 0.62 13.95
N GLU A 195 -2.91 0.49 15.12
CA GLU A 195 -1.49 0.73 15.33
C GLU A 195 -0.81 -0.55 15.82
N GLY A 196 -0.09 -1.23 14.94
CA GLY A 196 0.57 -2.51 15.24
C GLY A 196 -0.37 -3.65 15.61
N GLY A 197 -1.60 -3.35 15.98
CA GLY A 197 -2.64 -4.28 16.47
C GLY A 197 -3.51 -3.65 17.55
N ALA A 198 -3.07 -2.54 18.16
CA ALA A 198 -3.93 -1.74 19.03
C ALA A 198 -4.96 -0.97 18.17
N TYR A 199 -6.22 -1.02 18.58
CA TYR A 199 -7.34 -0.44 17.83
C TYR A 199 -8.06 0.63 18.63
N THR A 200 -8.33 1.76 18.01
CA THR A 200 -8.98 2.89 18.68
C THR A 200 -10.52 2.86 18.59
N GLY A 201 -11.07 2.11 17.63
CA GLY A 201 -12.51 2.01 17.43
C GLY A 201 -13.20 1.25 18.59
N LYS A 202 -14.40 1.72 18.91
CA LYS A 202 -15.29 1.11 19.94
C LYS A 202 -16.62 0.65 19.33
N GLY A 203 -16.77 0.80 18.01
CA GLY A 203 -18.01 0.56 17.28
C GLY A 203 -19.03 1.68 17.46
N SER A 204 -18.56 2.88 17.84
CA SER A 204 -19.39 4.06 18.02
C SER A 204 -19.32 4.99 16.79
N PRO A 205 -20.43 5.65 16.40
CA PRO A 205 -20.38 6.67 15.35
C PRO A 205 -19.48 7.87 15.70
N ASP A 206 -19.10 8.01 16.98
CA ASP A 206 -18.22 9.08 17.47
C ASP A 206 -16.75 8.63 17.63
N ASP A 207 -16.39 7.45 17.14
CA ASP A 207 -15.02 6.95 17.20
C ASP A 207 -14.05 7.91 16.50
N SER A 208 -12.90 8.17 17.14
CA SER A 208 -11.90 9.12 16.69
C SER A 208 -10.51 8.50 16.58
N CYS A 209 -9.81 8.83 15.49
CA CYS A 209 -8.40 8.51 15.29
C CYS A 209 -7.45 9.44 16.09
N GLU A 210 -7.96 10.43 16.78
CA GLU A 210 -7.18 11.39 17.57
C GLU A 210 -6.52 10.75 18.79
N VAL A 211 -7.11 9.67 19.31
CA VAL A 211 -6.65 8.99 20.52
C VAL A 211 -5.22 8.48 20.38
N GLY A 212 -4.34 8.94 21.28
CA GLY A 212 -2.96 8.48 21.36
C GLY A 212 -2.02 9.07 20.30
N VAL A 213 -2.39 10.13 19.59
CA VAL A 213 -1.42 10.87 18.76
C VAL A 213 -0.49 11.65 19.71
N PRO A 214 0.81 11.31 19.79
CA PRO A 214 1.75 12.03 20.64
C PRO A 214 2.05 13.42 20.06
N SER A 215 2.62 14.31 20.87
CA SER A 215 3.10 15.63 20.45
C SER A 215 4.62 15.74 20.65
N GLY A 216 5.25 16.68 19.93
CA GLY A 216 6.68 16.90 19.99
C GLY A 216 7.53 15.87 19.25
N VAL A 217 6.91 15.07 18.39
CA VAL A 217 7.58 14.04 17.58
C VAL A 217 7.63 14.49 16.12
N ASN A 218 8.82 14.60 15.56
CA ASN A 218 8.99 14.94 14.15
C ASN A 218 8.80 13.71 13.26
N ILE A 219 7.95 13.84 12.24
CA ILE A 219 7.75 12.82 11.21
C ILE A 219 8.40 13.31 9.92
N THR A 220 9.55 12.72 9.59
CA THR A 220 10.41 13.16 8.49
C THR A 220 10.40 12.19 7.31
N ASN A 221 11.08 12.57 6.21
CA ASN A 221 11.33 11.66 5.07
C ASN A 221 10.07 11.10 4.40
N ARG A 222 8.99 11.88 4.35
CA ARG A 222 7.67 11.44 3.86
C ARG A 222 7.70 11.11 2.37
N ARG A 223 7.27 9.91 2.01
CA ARG A 223 7.16 9.43 0.63
C ARG A 223 5.77 8.88 0.39
N PHE A 224 5.05 9.49 -0.54
CA PHE A 224 3.62 9.27 -0.75
C PHE A 224 3.35 8.30 -1.90
N ILE A 225 2.36 7.43 -1.71
CA ILE A 225 1.68 6.64 -2.74
C ILE A 225 0.19 6.98 -2.62
N VAL A 226 -0.43 7.44 -3.72
CA VAL A 226 -1.78 7.98 -3.68
C VAL A 226 -2.67 7.29 -4.68
N ASP A 227 -3.76 6.70 -4.21
CA ASP A 227 -4.78 6.07 -5.05
C ASP A 227 -6.11 6.84 -4.92
N GLU A 228 -6.38 7.72 -5.87
CA GLU A 228 -7.62 8.52 -5.91
C GLU A 228 -8.86 7.65 -6.12
N VAL A 229 -8.72 6.44 -6.68
CA VAL A 229 -9.85 5.53 -6.93
C VAL A 229 -10.38 4.96 -5.62
N THR A 230 -9.47 4.63 -4.70
CA THR A 230 -9.83 4.13 -3.37
C THR A 230 -9.85 5.23 -2.32
N GLY A 231 -9.51 6.47 -2.66
CA GLY A 231 -9.38 7.56 -1.67
C GLY A 231 -8.30 7.27 -0.63
N SER A 232 -7.25 6.55 -1.02
CA SER A 232 -6.22 6.11 -0.08
C SER A 232 -4.89 6.80 -0.33
N VAL A 233 -4.15 7.06 0.74
CA VAL A 233 -2.78 7.55 0.68
C VAL A 233 -1.91 6.81 1.67
N HIS A 234 -0.81 6.29 1.19
CA HIS A 234 0.22 5.67 2.03
C HIS A 234 1.43 6.59 2.13
N VAL A 235 2.05 6.60 3.30
CA VAL A 235 3.27 7.37 3.57
C VAL A 235 4.29 6.49 4.28
N PHE A 236 5.42 6.22 3.62
CA PHE A 236 6.62 5.82 4.35
C PHE A 236 7.31 7.06 4.90
N CYS A 237 7.70 7.02 6.17
CA CYS A 237 8.34 8.14 6.89
C CYS A 237 9.26 7.63 8.00
N ASN A 238 9.94 8.55 8.67
CA ASN A 238 10.70 8.26 9.87
C ASN A 238 10.02 8.89 11.08
N PHE A 239 9.80 8.10 12.12
CA PHE A 239 9.16 8.49 13.38
C PHE A 239 10.22 8.83 14.43
N GLY A 240 10.16 10.02 14.94
CA GLY A 240 11.04 10.49 16.01
C GLY A 240 12.28 11.26 15.51
N PRO A 241 13.09 11.74 16.45
CA PRO A 241 14.25 12.55 16.14
C PRO A 241 15.32 11.71 15.42
N ASP A 242 16.13 12.39 14.63
CA ASP A 242 17.40 11.86 14.20
C ASP A 242 18.23 11.49 15.44
N THR A 243 18.87 10.34 15.40
CA THR A 243 19.69 9.88 16.52
C THR A 243 21.02 10.66 16.56
N PRO A 244 21.66 10.84 17.75
CA PRO A 244 22.90 11.60 17.88
C PRO A 244 24.07 11.11 17.01
N ASP A 245 24.02 9.86 16.59
CA ASP A 245 24.98 9.23 15.67
C ASP A 245 24.65 9.45 14.18
N GLY A 246 23.68 10.34 13.87
CA GLY A 246 23.25 10.66 12.52
C GLY A 246 22.27 9.66 11.92
N GLY A 247 21.70 8.76 12.73
CA GLY A 247 20.60 7.88 12.32
C GLY A 247 19.30 8.66 12.18
N MET A 248 18.48 8.24 11.24
CA MET A 248 17.10 8.73 11.14
C MET A 248 16.23 8.02 12.17
N GLY A 249 15.13 8.64 12.60
CA GLY A 249 14.12 8.04 13.48
C GLY A 249 13.64 6.67 12.98
N SER A 250 12.82 5.98 13.77
CA SER A 250 12.32 4.64 13.44
C SER A 250 11.61 4.63 12.10
N ALA A 251 11.83 3.57 11.32
CA ALA A 251 11.10 3.37 10.07
C ALA A 251 9.61 3.21 10.37
N ASP A 252 8.77 3.93 9.64
CA ASP A 252 7.36 4.07 9.93
C ASP A 252 6.52 4.10 8.67
N SER A 253 5.30 3.59 8.77
CA SER A 253 4.34 3.42 7.69
C SER A 253 2.96 3.87 8.14
N HIS A 254 2.35 4.78 7.39
CA HIS A 254 0.98 5.20 7.61
C HIS A 254 0.15 4.98 6.34
N LEU A 255 -0.93 4.22 6.43
CA LEU A 255 -1.91 4.07 5.37
C LEU A 255 -3.21 4.74 5.82
N PHE A 256 -3.71 5.66 5.01
CA PHE A 256 -4.91 6.44 5.28
C PHE A 256 -6.01 6.12 4.27
N ARG A 257 -7.23 5.99 4.75
CA ARG A 257 -8.46 6.11 3.97
C ARG A 257 -9.07 7.49 4.22
N VAL A 258 -9.35 8.22 3.15
CA VAL A 258 -9.94 9.56 3.19
C VAL A 258 -11.26 9.55 2.45
N GLU A 259 -12.34 9.90 3.12
CA GLU A 259 -13.69 9.95 2.57
C GLU A 259 -14.25 11.37 2.73
N ASN A 260 -14.73 11.96 1.63
CA ASN A 260 -15.21 13.34 1.62
C ASN A 260 -14.19 14.34 2.20
N GLY A 261 -12.89 14.12 1.94
CA GLY A 261 -11.80 14.95 2.44
C GLY A 261 -11.47 14.76 3.93
N ARG A 262 -12.05 13.74 4.60
CA ARG A 262 -11.85 13.47 6.03
C ARG A 262 -11.27 12.07 6.24
N LEU A 263 -10.42 11.91 7.25
CA LEU A 263 -9.83 10.64 7.64
C LEU A 263 -10.91 9.67 8.12
N ARG A 264 -10.90 8.46 7.57
CA ARG A 264 -11.84 7.37 7.93
C ARG A 264 -11.14 6.20 8.60
N TYR A 265 -10.02 5.75 8.03
CA TYR A 265 -9.17 4.70 8.59
C TYR A 265 -7.72 5.13 8.59
N VAL A 266 -6.96 4.69 9.59
CA VAL A 266 -5.52 4.90 9.69
C VAL A 266 -4.87 3.60 10.14
N HIS A 267 -4.00 3.01 9.31
CA HIS A 267 -3.15 1.89 9.69
C HIS A 267 -1.73 2.39 9.90
N THR A 268 -1.10 1.97 10.99
CA THR A 268 0.29 2.35 11.28
C THR A 268 1.14 1.16 11.68
N LEU A 269 2.37 1.15 11.18
CA LEU A 269 3.39 0.17 11.52
C LEU A 269 4.70 0.91 11.82
N THR A 270 5.20 0.77 13.03
CA THR A 270 6.48 1.34 13.44
C THR A 270 7.50 0.23 13.69
N HIS A 271 8.60 0.23 12.92
CA HIS A 271 9.69 -0.73 13.11
C HIS A 271 10.58 -0.30 14.28
N MET A 272 10.06 -0.46 15.49
CA MET A 272 10.70 -0.15 16.75
C MET A 272 10.45 -1.29 17.73
N LEU A 273 11.48 -1.78 18.40
CA LEU A 273 11.29 -2.77 19.46
C LEU A 273 10.61 -2.11 20.67
N MET A 274 9.66 -2.83 21.29
CA MET A 274 9.02 -2.39 22.54
C MET A 274 10.03 -2.15 23.68
N SER A 275 11.16 -2.88 23.67
CA SER A 275 12.27 -2.67 24.61
C SER A 275 12.94 -1.30 24.47
N ASP A 276 12.94 -0.73 23.26
CA ASP A 276 13.62 0.52 22.95
C ASP A 276 12.77 1.75 23.25
N PHE A 277 11.49 1.55 23.53
CA PHE A 277 10.58 2.62 23.94
C PHE A 277 10.95 3.18 25.32
N LYS A 278 11.37 4.45 25.33
CA LYS A 278 11.80 5.17 26.55
C LYS A 278 10.72 6.01 27.22
N GLY A 279 9.51 6.03 26.63
CA GLY A 279 8.39 6.75 27.22
C GLY A 279 7.74 6.00 28.40
N ASN A 280 6.72 6.64 29.00
CA ASN A 280 5.95 5.98 30.06
C ASN A 280 5.12 4.82 29.49
N LYS A 281 5.46 3.59 29.89
CA LYS A 281 4.77 2.37 29.44
C LYS A 281 3.33 2.26 29.91
N ASP A 282 2.95 3.00 30.97
CA ASP A 282 1.57 3.03 31.47
C ASP A 282 0.63 3.75 30.49
N ASN A 283 1.19 4.61 29.61
CA ASN A 283 0.45 5.32 28.56
C ASN A 283 0.35 4.53 27.24
N VAL A 284 0.96 3.34 27.17
CA VAL A 284 0.87 2.48 25.99
C VAL A 284 -0.51 1.81 25.99
N PRO A 285 -1.28 1.86 24.88
CA PRO A 285 -2.56 1.19 24.78
C PRO A 285 -2.42 -0.30 25.14
N LYS A 286 -3.27 -0.78 26.03
CA LYS A 286 -3.35 -2.23 26.33
C LYS A 286 -4.05 -2.91 25.15
N GLN A 287 -3.43 -3.94 24.63
CA GLN A 287 -3.98 -4.79 23.57
C GLN A 287 -5.12 -5.65 24.06
#